data_03e941e58fd43d1992f7f2fd6cf5b882
#
_entry.id   03e941e58fd43d1992f7f2fd6cf5b882
#
_cell.length_a   1.000
_cell.length_b   1.000
_cell.length_c   1.000
_cell.angle_alpha   90.00
_cell.angle_beta   90.00
_cell.angle_gamma   90.00
#
_symmetry.space_group_name_H-M   'P 1'
#
loop_
_entity.id
_entity.type
_entity.pdbx_description
1 polymer ?
#
loop_
_entity_poly.entity_id
_entity_poly.type
_entity_poly.pdbx_seq_one_letter_code
_entity_poly.pdbx_strand_id
1 'polypeptide(L)'
;DIMILSPFNVRNAGTYAINSALQNKYNTNPTFLTYKKQGFDIEFKIGDRIVNTENNYHMTSDYGDELTVMNGDIGTIIDNDGYNTTVKFDNGIAYLENNDMYKMLLATAVSVHKSQGNQAKCVIVVIDKSHGFFLNRNIEYVAMSRAQEKLIVLGDIDTINNALSIQQEKSRET
;
A
#
# COMPACT_ATOMS: atom_id res chain seq x y z
N ASP A 1 0.66 -9.74 12.58
CA ASP A 1 0.11 -8.44 12.20
C ASP A 1 1.25 -7.43 12.06
N ILE A 2 1.72 -7.25 10.82
CA ILE A 2 2.83 -6.36 10.45
C ILE A 2 2.33 -5.40 9.37
N MET A 3 2.62 -4.10 9.53
CA MET A 3 2.35 -3.06 8.55
C MET A 3 3.67 -2.42 8.12
N ILE A 4 3.91 -2.34 6.82
CA ILE A 4 5.09 -1.66 6.26
C ILE A 4 4.63 -0.35 5.65
N LEU A 5 5.25 0.74 6.06
CA LEU A 5 4.89 2.09 5.65
C LEU A 5 6.05 2.78 4.93
N SER A 6 5.72 3.48 3.84
CA SER A 6 6.61 4.45 3.23
C SER A 6 5.90 5.80 3.08
N PRO A 7 6.59 6.92 3.20
CA PRO A 7 5.99 8.24 2.99
C PRO A 7 5.45 8.45 1.59
N PHE A 8 6.00 7.79 0.58
CA PHE A 8 5.69 8.01 -0.85
C PHE A 8 5.45 6.71 -1.61
N ASN A 9 4.73 6.82 -2.72
CA ASN A 9 4.54 5.68 -3.64
C ASN A 9 5.70 5.52 -4.62
N VAL A 10 6.12 6.64 -5.21
CA VAL A 10 7.19 6.72 -6.21
C VAL A 10 8.45 7.20 -5.49
N ARG A 11 9.57 6.63 -5.71
CA ARG A 11 10.94 6.93 -5.28
C ARG A 11 11.65 5.61 -4.91
N ASN A 12 12.95 5.66 -4.61
CA ASN A 12 13.77 4.46 -4.36
C ASN A 12 13.22 3.55 -3.25
N ALA A 13 12.73 4.12 -2.16
CA ALA A 13 12.08 3.38 -1.08
C ALA A 13 10.57 3.71 -0.99
N GLY A 14 9.95 4.03 -2.12
CA GLY A 14 8.50 4.20 -2.23
C GLY A 14 7.77 2.85 -2.20
N THR A 15 6.47 2.89 -1.98
CA THR A 15 5.67 1.65 -1.85
C THR A 15 5.76 0.76 -3.08
N TYR A 16 5.88 1.32 -4.29
CA TYR A 16 6.01 0.51 -5.51
C TYR A 16 7.30 -0.30 -5.51
N ALA A 17 8.44 0.32 -5.21
CA ALA A 17 9.73 -0.36 -5.15
C ALA A 17 9.78 -1.42 -4.03
N ILE A 18 9.27 -1.07 -2.84
CA ILE A 18 9.22 -1.99 -1.70
C ILE A 18 8.33 -3.20 -2.02
N ASN A 19 7.13 -2.97 -2.56
CA ASN A 19 6.20 -4.04 -2.90
C ASN A 19 6.77 -4.97 -3.95
N SER A 20 7.38 -4.44 -5.03
CA SER A 20 8.03 -5.24 -6.06
C SER A 20 9.17 -6.09 -5.48
N ALA A 21 10.02 -5.51 -4.63
CA ALA A 21 11.12 -6.24 -3.99
C ALA A 21 10.62 -7.36 -3.08
N LEU A 22 9.60 -7.11 -2.27
CA LEU A 22 9.00 -8.10 -1.37
C LEU A 22 8.28 -9.20 -2.16
N GLN A 23 7.51 -8.84 -3.18
CA GLN A 23 6.84 -9.78 -4.06
C GLN A 23 7.86 -10.72 -4.72
N ASN A 24 8.91 -10.18 -5.35
CA ASN A 24 9.93 -10.98 -6.02
C ASN A 24 10.68 -11.93 -5.07
N LYS A 25 10.80 -11.54 -3.80
CA LYS A 25 11.48 -12.37 -2.79
C LYS A 25 10.59 -13.46 -2.19
N TYR A 26 9.32 -13.17 -1.97
CA TYR A 26 8.46 -14.02 -1.15
C TYR A 26 7.29 -14.67 -1.91
N ASN A 27 6.88 -14.13 -3.07
CA ASN A 27 5.84 -14.71 -3.90
C ASN A 27 6.43 -15.28 -5.19
N THR A 28 6.65 -16.59 -5.20
CA THR A 28 7.23 -17.32 -6.34
C THR A 28 6.20 -17.74 -7.38
N ASN A 29 4.92 -17.42 -7.19
CA ASN A 29 3.89 -17.71 -8.17
C ASN A 29 4.14 -16.94 -9.47
N PRO A 30 3.71 -17.49 -10.63
CA PRO A 30 3.88 -16.81 -11.90
C PRO A 30 3.06 -15.51 -11.95
N THR A 31 3.61 -14.50 -12.62
CA THR A 31 2.87 -13.28 -12.94
C THR A 31 1.82 -13.60 -13.99
N PHE A 32 0.56 -13.23 -13.73
CA PHE A 32 -0.54 -13.42 -14.69
C PHE A 32 -0.97 -12.11 -15.37
N LEU A 33 -0.66 -10.97 -14.76
CA LEU A 33 -1.03 -9.66 -15.29
C LEU A 33 0.04 -8.63 -14.96
N THR A 34 0.34 -7.74 -15.91
CA THR A 34 1.25 -6.61 -15.73
C THR A 34 0.65 -5.36 -16.36
N TYR A 35 0.71 -4.24 -15.66
CA TYR A 35 0.38 -2.93 -16.23
C TYR A 35 1.35 -1.85 -15.74
N LYS A 36 1.44 -0.73 -16.48
CA LYS A 36 2.30 0.40 -16.11
C LYS A 36 1.55 1.44 -15.31
N LYS A 37 2.12 1.87 -14.18
CA LYS A 37 1.62 2.98 -13.37
C LYS A 37 2.77 3.86 -12.91
N GLN A 38 2.73 5.14 -13.31
CA GLN A 38 3.75 6.14 -12.93
C GLN A 38 5.20 5.72 -13.23
N GLY A 39 5.40 5.00 -14.34
CA GLY A 39 6.73 4.51 -14.76
C GLY A 39 7.18 3.20 -14.12
N PHE A 40 6.38 2.60 -13.25
CA PHE A 40 6.63 1.29 -12.66
C PHE A 40 5.78 0.20 -13.33
N ASP A 41 6.37 -0.97 -13.52
CA ASP A 41 5.63 -2.18 -13.87
C ASP A 41 5.02 -2.75 -12.59
N ILE A 42 3.68 -2.81 -12.55
CA ILE A 42 2.94 -3.45 -11.48
C ILE A 42 2.54 -4.84 -11.95
N GLU A 43 3.12 -5.83 -11.34
CA GLU A 43 2.86 -7.24 -11.62
C GLU A 43 1.92 -7.81 -10.57
N PHE A 44 0.99 -8.66 -10.99
CA PHE A 44 0.10 -9.38 -10.09
C PHE A 44 0.33 -10.88 -10.16
N LYS A 45 0.32 -11.48 -8.99
CA LYS A 45 0.48 -12.92 -8.77
C LYS A 45 -0.56 -13.42 -7.78
N ILE A 46 -0.97 -14.67 -7.89
CA ILE A 46 -1.81 -15.31 -6.86
C ILE A 46 -1.08 -15.26 -5.53
N GLY A 47 -1.79 -14.90 -4.47
CA GLY A 47 -1.24 -14.69 -3.13
C GLY A 47 -0.81 -13.25 -2.82
N ASP A 48 -0.84 -12.34 -3.79
CA ASP A 48 -0.52 -10.95 -3.54
C ASP A 48 -1.57 -10.26 -2.68
N ARG A 49 -1.11 -9.46 -1.74
CA ARG A 49 -1.93 -8.51 -1.01
C ARG A 49 -2.07 -7.24 -1.83
N ILE A 50 -3.28 -6.81 -2.04
CA ILE A 50 -3.61 -5.64 -2.87
C ILE A 50 -4.51 -4.66 -2.12
N VAL A 51 -4.51 -3.40 -2.55
CA VAL A 51 -5.41 -2.35 -2.06
C VAL A 51 -6.19 -1.76 -3.22
N ASN A 52 -7.48 -1.60 -3.01
CA ASN A 52 -8.33 -0.87 -3.95
C ASN A 52 -8.02 0.63 -3.88
N THR A 53 -7.95 1.31 -5.04
CA THR A 53 -7.62 2.73 -5.12
C THR A 53 -8.80 3.62 -5.48
N GLU A 54 -9.96 3.03 -5.79
CA GLU A 54 -11.18 3.73 -6.16
C GLU A 54 -12.39 3.07 -5.49
N ASN A 55 -13.45 3.83 -5.22
CA ASN A 55 -14.68 3.23 -4.72
C ASN A 55 -15.37 2.44 -5.84
N ASN A 56 -15.69 1.19 -5.58
CA ASN A 56 -16.48 0.36 -6.45
C ASN A 56 -17.67 -0.23 -5.68
N TYR A 57 -18.87 0.19 -6.05
CA TYR A 57 -20.11 -0.17 -5.37
C TYR A 57 -20.80 -1.39 -5.99
N HIS A 58 -20.28 -1.94 -7.09
CA HIS A 58 -20.93 -2.96 -7.91
C HIS A 58 -19.97 -4.08 -8.32
N MET A 59 -19.08 -4.51 -7.42
CA MET A 59 -18.31 -5.73 -7.68
C MET A 59 -19.22 -6.95 -7.53
N THR A 60 -19.02 -7.95 -8.37
CA THR A 60 -19.77 -9.21 -8.25
C THR A 60 -19.16 -10.06 -7.14
N SER A 61 -19.98 -10.50 -6.19
CA SER A 61 -19.60 -11.44 -5.14
C SER A 61 -19.66 -12.89 -5.61
N ASP A 62 -19.15 -13.81 -4.79
CA ASP A 62 -19.24 -15.27 -4.98
C ASP A 62 -20.69 -15.81 -4.95
N TYR A 63 -21.62 -15.05 -4.37
CA TYR A 63 -23.05 -15.38 -4.37
C TYR A 63 -23.84 -14.73 -5.50
N GLY A 64 -23.16 -13.96 -6.39
CA GLY A 64 -23.82 -13.23 -7.47
C GLY A 64 -24.45 -11.90 -7.04
N ASP A 65 -24.34 -11.54 -5.76
CA ASP A 65 -24.80 -10.26 -5.23
C ASP A 65 -23.75 -9.16 -5.45
N GLU A 66 -24.16 -7.90 -5.30
CA GLU A 66 -23.22 -6.77 -5.35
C GLU A 66 -22.40 -6.69 -4.07
N LEU A 67 -21.09 -6.59 -4.23
CA LEU A 67 -20.14 -6.34 -3.16
C LEU A 67 -19.57 -4.93 -3.28
N THR A 68 -19.68 -4.15 -2.22
CA THR A 68 -19.07 -2.82 -2.15
C THR A 68 -17.63 -2.93 -1.67
N VAL A 69 -16.68 -2.45 -2.48
CA VAL A 69 -15.27 -2.34 -2.12
C VAL A 69 -14.86 -0.88 -2.18
N MET A 70 -14.43 -0.34 -1.05
CA MET A 70 -14.09 1.07 -0.90
C MET A 70 -12.62 1.33 -1.24
N ASN A 71 -12.31 2.58 -1.54
CA ASN A 71 -10.92 3.02 -1.65
C ASN A 71 -10.19 2.81 -0.30
N GLY A 72 -9.10 2.07 -0.33
CA GLY A 72 -8.31 1.71 0.84
C GLY A 72 -8.58 0.29 1.35
N ASP A 73 -9.63 -0.39 0.90
CA ASP A 73 -9.88 -1.77 1.26
C ASP A 73 -8.75 -2.67 0.73
N ILE A 74 -8.30 -3.56 1.61
CA ILE A 74 -7.21 -4.48 1.33
C ILE A 74 -7.79 -5.87 1.11
N GLY A 75 -7.33 -6.53 0.05
CA GLY A 75 -7.68 -7.90 -0.28
C GLY A 75 -6.46 -8.75 -0.61
N THR A 76 -6.69 -10.03 -0.79
CA THR A 76 -5.67 -10.99 -1.26
C THR A 76 -6.16 -11.65 -2.54
N ILE A 77 -5.32 -11.68 -3.56
CA ILE A 77 -5.61 -12.41 -4.80
C ILE A 77 -5.56 -13.90 -4.51
N ILE A 78 -6.66 -14.59 -4.72
CA ILE A 78 -6.78 -16.03 -4.43
C ILE A 78 -6.82 -16.89 -5.67
N ASP A 79 -7.23 -16.34 -6.82
CA ASP A 79 -7.28 -17.07 -8.10
C ASP A 79 -7.28 -16.12 -9.30
N ASN A 80 -6.98 -16.65 -10.50
CA ASN A 80 -7.14 -15.98 -11.79
C ASN A 80 -7.41 -17.02 -12.88
N ASP A 81 -8.52 -16.87 -13.62
CA ASP A 81 -8.93 -17.77 -14.69
C ASP A 81 -8.44 -17.34 -16.09
N GLY A 82 -7.63 -16.29 -16.17
CA GLY A 82 -7.13 -15.68 -17.41
C GLY A 82 -7.96 -14.48 -17.88
N TYR A 83 -9.20 -14.34 -17.43
CA TYR A 83 -10.09 -13.21 -17.72
C TYR A 83 -10.45 -12.43 -16.47
N ASN A 84 -10.70 -13.14 -15.38
CA ASN A 84 -11.10 -12.58 -14.10
C ASN A 84 -10.10 -12.90 -13.00
N THR A 85 -9.93 -11.97 -12.09
CA THR A 85 -9.15 -12.14 -10.87
C THR A 85 -10.09 -12.24 -9.69
N THR A 86 -9.93 -13.29 -8.90
CA THR A 86 -10.69 -13.50 -7.66
C THR A 86 -9.92 -12.92 -6.49
N VAL A 87 -10.55 -12.01 -5.76
CA VAL A 87 -9.94 -11.31 -4.63
C VAL A 87 -10.78 -11.51 -3.38
N LYS A 88 -10.13 -11.94 -2.29
CA LYS A 88 -10.75 -12.04 -0.97
C LYS A 88 -10.50 -10.75 -0.20
N PHE A 89 -11.55 -9.98 0.04
CA PHE A 89 -11.61 -8.86 0.96
C PHE A 89 -12.19 -9.28 2.32
N ASP A 90 -12.12 -8.41 3.32
CA ASP A 90 -12.67 -8.69 4.65
C ASP A 90 -14.20 -8.88 4.63
N ASN A 91 -14.90 -8.19 3.73
CA ASN A 91 -16.35 -8.20 3.57
C ASN A 91 -16.86 -9.23 2.55
N GLY A 92 -15.98 -10.00 1.89
CA GLY A 92 -16.38 -11.03 0.94
C GLY A 92 -15.34 -11.33 -0.14
N ILE A 93 -15.75 -12.17 -1.09
CA ILE A 93 -14.95 -12.52 -2.27
C ILE A 93 -15.51 -11.75 -3.46
N ALA A 94 -14.66 -11.03 -4.16
CA ALA A 94 -14.99 -10.28 -5.37
C ALA A 94 -14.35 -10.89 -6.61
N TYR A 95 -15.09 -10.85 -7.72
CA TYR A 95 -14.59 -11.19 -9.05
C TYR A 95 -14.40 -9.91 -9.85
N LEU A 96 -13.17 -9.62 -10.26
CA LEU A 96 -12.79 -8.46 -11.04
C LEU A 96 -12.35 -8.89 -12.43
N GLU A 97 -12.82 -8.21 -13.47
CA GLU A 97 -12.19 -8.37 -14.78
C GLU A 97 -10.73 -7.95 -14.70
N ASN A 98 -9.86 -8.64 -15.42
CA ASN A 98 -8.43 -8.28 -15.46
C ASN A 98 -8.21 -6.82 -15.90
N ASN A 99 -9.10 -6.29 -16.72
CA ASN A 99 -9.09 -4.89 -17.14
C ASN A 99 -9.30 -3.90 -15.99
N ASP A 100 -9.99 -4.30 -14.91
CA ASP A 100 -10.24 -3.46 -13.74
C ASP A 100 -9.11 -3.50 -12.71
N MET A 101 -8.16 -4.41 -12.89
CA MET A 101 -7.01 -4.54 -11.98
C MET A 101 -6.09 -3.30 -11.98
N TYR A 102 -6.19 -2.40 -12.96
CA TYR A 102 -5.47 -1.11 -12.93
C TYR A 102 -5.89 -0.22 -11.75
N LYS A 103 -7.06 -0.46 -11.15
CA LYS A 103 -7.55 0.20 -9.94
C LYS A 103 -6.92 -0.36 -8.66
N MET A 104 -6.19 -1.45 -8.76
CA MET A 104 -5.53 -2.10 -7.63
C MET A 104 -4.04 -1.74 -7.58
N LEU A 105 -3.47 -1.79 -6.40
CA LEU A 105 -2.03 -1.68 -6.16
C LEU A 105 -1.59 -2.79 -5.21
N LEU A 106 -0.35 -3.22 -5.31
CA LEU A 106 0.24 -4.09 -4.29
C LEU A 106 0.25 -3.39 -2.92
N ALA A 107 -0.05 -4.12 -1.86
CA ALA A 107 -0.30 -3.57 -0.52
C ALA A 107 0.41 -4.32 0.62
N THR A 108 1.53 -4.99 0.35
CA THR A 108 2.43 -5.47 1.40
C THR A 108 3.04 -4.29 2.15
N ALA A 109 3.44 -3.24 1.40
CA ALA A 109 3.75 -1.92 1.92
C ALA A 109 2.73 -0.90 1.41
N VAL A 110 2.29 0.02 2.27
CA VAL A 110 1.32 1.07 1.94
C VAL A 110 1.86 2.46 2.29
N SER A 111 1.31 3.50 1.66
CA SER A 111 1.70 4.85 2.02
C SER A 111 1.14 5.25 3.39
N VAL A 112 1.86 6.16 4.08
CA VAL A 112 1.43 6.69 5.37
C VAL A 112 0.00 7.25 5.31
N HIS A 113 -0.37 7.92 4.22
CA HIS A 113 -1.73 8.45 4.02
C HIS A 113 -2.78 7.33 3.94
N LYS A 114 -2.48 6.24 3.23
CA LYS A 114 -3.40 5.10 3.12
C LYS A 114 -3.49 4.26 4.41
N SER A 115 -2.54 4.39 5.32
CA SER A 115 -2.60 3.74 6.63
C SER A 115 -3.48 4.46 7.65
N GLN A 116 -4.02 5.65 7.33
CA GLN A 116 -4.87 6.40 8.25
C GLN A 116 -6.11 5.59 8.65
N GLY A 117 -6.38 5.54 9.95
CA GLY A 117 -7.47 4.72 10.52
C GLY A 117 -7.06 3.29 10.86
N ASN A 118 -5.98 2.76 10.30
CA ASN A 118 -5.50 1.41 10.58
C ASN A 118 -4.36 1.41 11.60
N GLN A 119 -4.24 0.33 12.35
CA GLN A 119 -3.15 0.08 13.31
C GLN A 119 -2.65 -1.36 13.14
N ALA A 120 -1.42 -1.62 13.55
CA ALA A 120 -0.85 -2.96 13.57
C ALA A 120 0.01 -3.17 14.82
N LYS A 121 0.16 -4.42 15.24
CA LYS A 121 1.05 -4.77 16.37
C LYS A 121 2.49 -4.34 16.10
N CYS A 122 2.97 -4.58 14.89
CA CYS A 122 4.30 -4.17 14.46
C CYS A 122 4.21 -3.26 13.25
N VAL A 123 4.81 -2.08 13.31
CA VAL A 123 4.93 -1.17 12.18
C VAL A 123 6.39 -0.99 11.80
N ILE A 124 6.68 -1.15 10.52
CA ILE A 124 8.00 -0.90 9.92
C ILE A 124 7.86 0.33 9.03
N VAL A 125 8.56 1.41 9.38
CA VAL A 125 8.58 2.64 8.58
C VAL A 125 9.89 2.69 7.81
N VAL A 126 9.81 2.84 6.49
CA VAL A 126 10.99 2.91 5.61
C VAL A 126 11.21 4.35 5.17
N ILE A 127 12.38 4.90 5.49
CA ILE A 127 12.77 6.28 5.20
C ILE A 127 14.10 6.28 4.46
N ASP A 128 14.10 6.82 3.23
CA ASP A 128 15.28 6.95 2.37
C ASP A 128 15.70 8.41 2.23
N LYS A 129 16.98 8.65 1.92
CA LYS A 129 17.53 10.00 1.68
C LYS A 129 16.71 10.80 0.67
N SER A 130 16.18 10.15 -0.36
CA SER A 130 15.33 10.78 -1.37
C SER A 130 14.01 11.33 -0.81
N HIS A 131 13.61 10.92 0.38
CA HIS A 131 12.41 11.39 1.05
C HIS A 131 12.64 12.73 1.79
N GLY A 132 13.86 13.05 2.19
CA GLY A 132 14.20 14.07 3.17
C GLY A 132 13.57 15.44 2.94
N PHE A 133 13.53 15.91 1.70
CA PHE A 133 12.96 17.24 1.40
C PHE A 133 11.45 17.35 1.60
N PHE A 134 10.73 16.22 1.51
CA PHE A 134 9.27 16.18 1.63
C PHE A 134 8.79 15.55 2.94
N LEU A 135 9.72 14.99 3.72
CA LEU A 135 9.42 14.48 5.04
C LEU A 135 9.18 15.63 5.99
N ASN A 136 8.13 15.53 6.77
CA ASN A 136 7.85 16.44 7.85
C ASN A 136 7.42 15.66 9.09
N ARG A 137 7.50 16.31 10.23
CA ARG A 137 7.17 15.75 11.54
C ARG A 137 5.77 15.10 11.58
N ASN A 138 4.81 15.65 10.82
CA ASN A 138 3.44 15.11 10.82
C ASN A 138 3.37 13.73 10.15
N ILE A 139 4.08 13.53 9.05
CA ILE A 139 4.12 12.24 8.34
C ILE A 139 4.76 11.18 9.25
N GLU A 140 5.87 11.53 9.90
CA GLU A 140 6.53 10.61 10.84
C GLU A 140 5.65 10.31 12.05
N TYR A 141 5.02 11.32 12.65
CA TYR A 141 4.12 11.13 13.78
C TYR A 141 2.94 10.23 13.42
N VAL A 142 2.32 10.45 12.25
CA VAL A 142 1.22 9.58 11.78
C VAL A 142 1.71 8.15 11.60
N ALA A 143 2.87 7.94 10.97
CA ALA A 143 3.44 6.61 10.78
C ALA A 143 3.72 5.90 12.12
N MET A 144 4.34 6.62 13.05
CA MET A 144 4.67 6.09 14.38
C MET A 144 3.41 5.75 15.21
N SER A 145 2.35 6.54 15.08
CA SER A 145 1.09 6.33 15.81
C SER A 145 0.28 5.11 15.35
N ARG A 146 0.73 4.44 14.28
CA ARG A 146 0.10 3.18 13.80
C ARG A 146 0.54 1.95 14.58
N ALA A 147 1.69 2.01 15.27
CA ALA A 147 2.24 0.87 16.02
C ALA A 147 1.54 0.72 17.38
N GLN A 148 1.03 -0.49 17.65
CA GLN A 148 0.44 -0.84 18.94
C GLN A 148 1.50 -1.39 19.92
N GLU A 149 2.42 -2.23 19.45
CA GLU A 149 3.40 -2.92 20.30
C GLU A 149 4.84 -2.59 19.90
N LYS A 150 5.14 -2.57 18.59
CA LYS A 150 6.50 -2.43 18.09
C LYS A 150 6.59 -1.48 16.91
N LEU A 151 7.50 -0.52 17.00
CA LEU A 151 7.89 0.35 15.89
C LEU A 151 9.33 0.04 15.48
N ILE A 152 9.54 -0.16 14.18
CA ILE A 152 10.86 -0.29 13.56
C ILE A 152 11.00 0.80 12.52
N VAL A 153 12.02 1.63 12.64
CA VAL A 153 12.34 2.64 11.63
C VAL A 153 13.59 2.18 10.90
N LEU A 154 13.47 1.98 9.59
CA LEU A 154 14.55 1.59 8.70
C LEU A 154 14.91 2.75 7.80
N GLY A 155 16.18 3.15 7.76
CA GLY A 155 16.61 4.15 6.80
C GLY A 155 17.77 5.01 7.29
N ASP A 156 17.91 6.17 6.64
CA ASP A 156 18.98 7.12 6.89
C ASP A 156 18.71 7.95 8.14
N ILE A 157 19.60 7.84 9.13
CA ILE A 157 19.41 8.46 10.43
C ILE A 157 19.43 10.00 10.37
N ASP A 158 20.22 10.58 9.48
CA ASP A 158 20.28 12.03 9.33
C ASP A 158 18.99 12.57 8.71
N THR A 159 18.42 11.85 7.75
CA THR A 159 17.12 12.18 7.15
C THR A 159 16.01 12.12 8.19
N ILE A 160 16.01 11.08 9.05
CA ILE A 160 15.03 10.92 10.14
C ILE A 160 15.14 12.09 11.12
N ASN A 161 16.36 12.38 11.60
CA ASN A 161 16.60 13.46 12.56
C ASN A 161 16.21 14.85 12.00
N ASN A 162 16.55 15.11 10.74
CA ASN A 162 16.17 16.33 10.06
C ASN A 162 14.67 16.49 9.96
N ALA A 163 13.95 15.44 9.57
CA ALA A 163 12.49 15.47 9.45
C ALA A 163 11.79 15.71 10.81
N LEU A 164 12.30 15.12 11.90
CA LEU A 164 11.80 15.36 13.25
C LEU A 164 12.02 16.82 13.71
N SER A 165 13.06 17.49 13.21
CA SER A 165 13.40 18.88 13.54
C SER A 165 12.56 19.91 12.76
N ILE A 166 12.06 19.56 11.57
CA ILE A 166 11.25 20.44 10.74
C ILE A 166 9.87 20.63 11.38
N GLN A 167 9.64 21.78 12.00
CA GLN A 167 8.29 22.24 12.31
C GLN A 167 7.66 22.78 11.04
N GLN A 168 6.50 22.26 10.64
CA GLN A 168 5.68 22.99 9.68
C GLN A 168 5.25 24.31 10.35
N GLU A 169 5.85 25.40 9.92
CA GLU A 169 5.25 26.72 10.10
C GLU A 169 3.87 26.63 9.41
N LYS A 170 2.82 26.67 10.24
CA LYS A 170 1.48 26.92 9.74
C LYS A 170 1.56 28.31 9.10
N SER A 171 1.67 28.40 7.79
CA SER A 171 1.26 29.58 7.07
C SER A 171 -0.24 29.74 7.29
N ARG A 172 -0.60 30.43 8.37
CA ARG A 172 -1.88 31.09 8.51
C ARG A 172 -1.79 32.30 7.59
N GLU A 173 -2.03 32.10 6.31
CA GLU A 173 -2.48 33.21 5.51
C GLU A 173 -3.96 33.47 5.87
N THR A 174 -4.14 34.63 6.42
CA THR A 174 -5.40 35.33 6.66
C THR A 174 -6.13 35.59 5.36
#